data_457606db8fd5da5890f3ad3ed56e9aaf
#
_entry.id   457606db8fd5da5890f3ad3ed56e9aaf
#
_cell.length_a   1.000
_cell.length_b   1.000
_cell.length_c   1.000
_cell.angle_alpha   90.00
_cell.angle_beta   90.00
_cell.angle_gamma   90.00
#
_symmetry.space_group_name_H-M   'P 1'
#
loop_
_entity.id
_entity.type
_entity.pdbx_description
1 polymer ?
#
loop_
_entity_poly.entity_id
_entity_poly.type
_entity_poly.pdbx_seq_one_letter_code
_entity_poly.pdbx_strand_id
1 'polypeptide(L)'
;MNATEAGLDDSITDFSRRRVDVDGVVKTVYVSGDGPGVVLMPEMPGISPDVLRLARWVRDAGFTVYVPSLFGADGAYPTAENGQEVVRRACVSAEFRAFAGGGTSPVTAWLRGLARQAHGECGGPGVGAIGLCFTGNFALTMTLEPSVIAPVVNHPSLPLDDPAGLELGDEDARAVRERVERDGITVLAYRFDNDRWCTGQRFAAYRKLLGDAFDGRVLPGGAARTDPPPFFRDVVQTPHSVTTAHLVDEDGHPTLKARDEIIAYLAARLHS
;
A
#
# COMPACT_ATOMS: atom_id res chain seq x y z
N MET A 1 17.46 -7.08 14.40
CA MET A 1 17.80 -5.63 14.48
C MET A 1 17.94 -5.23 15.93
N ASN A 2 19.02 -4.51 16.28
CA ASN A 2 19.25 -4.11 17.68
C ASN A 2 18.19 -3.09 18.12
N ALA A 3 17.73 -3.19 19.35
CA ALA A 3 16.73 -2.31 19.96
C ALA A 3 17.09 -0.79 19.98
N THR A 4 18.28 -0.43 19.51
CA THR A 4 18.80 0.94 19.42
C THR A 4 18.44 1.67 18.12
N GLU A 5 17.87 1.00 17.11
CA GLU A 5 17.50 1.64 15.83
C GLU A 5 15.99 1.99 15.74
N ALA A 6 15.21 1.58 16.71
CA ALA A 6 13.79 1.91 16.78
C ALA A 6 13.63 3.41 17.14
N GLY A 7 13.10 4.20 16.20
CA GLY A 7 12.81 5.61 16.40
C GLY A 7 13.75 6.59 15.68
N LEU A 8 14.63 6.08 14.80
CA LEU A 8 15.51 6.90 13.97
C LEU A 8 15.01 6.94 12.51
N ASP A 9 15.34 8.03 11.82
CA ASP A 9 15.15 8.16 10.39
C ASP A 9 16.00 7.13 9.61
N ASP A 10 15.49 6.68 8.46
CA ASP A 10 16.19 5.78 7.53
C ASP A 10 16.83 6.62 6.41
N SER A 11 18.09 6.36 6.12
CA SER A 11 18.83 7.10 5.10
C SER A 11 18.56 6.66 3.65
N ILE A 12 17.84 5.55 3.44
CA ILE A 12 17.44 4.98 2.14
C ILE A 12 18.63 4.74 1.19
N THR A 13 19.82 4.48 1.70
CA THR A 13 21.05 4.38 0.90
C THR A 13 21.13 3.10 0.05
N ASP A 14 20.34 2.09 0.35
CA ASP A 14 20.26 0.82 -0.38
C ASP A 14 19.23 0.84 -1.53
N PHE A 15 18.61 2.00 -1.79
CA PHE A 15 17.72 2.24 -2.92
C PHE A 15 18.31 3.30 -3.84
N SER A 16 18.20 3.10 -5.14
CA SER A 16 18.49 4.11 -6.15
C SER A 16 17.37 5.14 -6.20
N ARG A 17 17.67 6.41 -5.94
CA ARG A 17 16.72 7.51 -6.05
C ARG A 17 16.60 7.96 -7.49
N ARG A 18 15.41 7.82 -8.10
CA ARG A 18 15.13 8.17 -9.49
C ARG A 18 14.07 9.27 -9.58
N ARG A 19 14.12 10.05 -10.66
CA ARG A 19 13.06 10.98 -11.07
C ARG A 19 12.27 10.33 -12.21
N VAL A 20 11.01 10.01 -11.95
CA VAL A 20 10.14 9.33 -12.92
C VAL A 20 9.11 10.31 -13.44
N ASP A 21 9.08 10.49 -14.76
CA ASP A 21 8.11 11.31 -15.47
C ASP A 21 7.00 10.43 -16.05
N VAL A 22 5.76 10.74 -15.71
CA VAL A 22 4.58 10.16 -16.34
C VAL A 22 3.68 11.32 -16.75
N ASP A 23 3.49 11.47 -18.05
CA ASP A 23 2.62 12.49 -18.66
C ASP A 23 2.91 13.93 -18.17
N GLY A 24 4.21 14.26 -17.98
CA GLY A 24 4.68 15.56 -17.52
C GLY A 24 4.64 15.77 -16.00
N VAL A 25 4.17 14.78 -15.23
CA VAL A 25 4.22 14.80 -13.77
C VAL A 25 5.44 14.04 -13.28
N VAL A 26 6.38 14.74 -12.67
CA VAL A 26 7.65 14.15 -12.20
C VAL A 26 7.63 13.90 -10.71
N LYS A 27 7.77 12.64 -10.28
CA LYS A 27 7.91 12.27 -8.86
C LYS A 27 9.22 11.55 -8.58
N THR A 28 9.66 11.58 -7.33
CA THR A 28 10.77 10.75 -6.84
C THR A 28 10.28 9.32 -6.62
N VAL A 29 11.07 8.34 -7.07
CA VAL A 29 10.83 6.91 -6.82
C VAL A 29 12.13 6.29 -6.34
N TYR A 30 12.08 5.53 -5.27
CA TYR A 30 13.19 4.73 -4.77
C TYR A 30 13.08 3.32 -5.33
N VAL A 31 14.16 2.83 -5.96
CA VAL A 31 14.15 1.55 -6.67
C VAL A 31 15.30 0.68 -6.20
N SER A 32 15.03 -0.57 -5.84
CA SER A 32 16.04 -1.54 -5.42
C SER A 32 15.58 -2.97 -5.75
N GLY A 33 16.54 -3.84 -6.03
CA GLY A 33 16.31 -5.27 -6.28
C GLY A 33 16.51 -5.67 -7.73
N ASP A 34 16.27 -6.95 -8.00
CA ASP A 34 16.35 -7.60 -9.30
C ASP A 34 15.22 -8.63 -9.39
N GLY A 35 14.56 -8.72 -10.56
CA GLY A 35 13.40 -9.58 -10.80
C GLY A 35 12.13 -8.79 -11.14
N PRO A 36 10.93 -9.42 -11.09
CA PRO A 36 9.66 -8.78 -11.44
C PRO A 36 9.37 -7.52 -10.63
N GLY A 37 8.74 -6.52 -11.28
CA GLY A 37 8.45 -5.24 -10.66
C GLY A 37 7.33 -5.30 -9.62
N VAL A 38 7.50 -4.61 -8.48
CA VAL A 38 6.46 -4.38 -7.48
C VAL A 38 6.43 -2.90 -7.11
N VAL A 39 5.30 -2.24 -7.34
CA VAL A 39 5.07 -0.87 -6.87
C VAL A 39 4.52 -0.92 -5.45
N LEU A 40 5.30 -0.45 -4.47
CA LEU A 40 4.92 -0.39 -3.07
C LEU A 40 4.63 1.06 -2.69
N MET A 41 3.35 1.38 -2.51
CA MET A 41 2.88 2.71 -2.19
C MET A 41 2.82 2.92 -0.68
N PRO A 42 3.48 3.98 -0.15
CA PRO A 42 3.58 4.19 1.29
C PRO A 42 2.23 4.57 1.93
N GLU A 43 2.12 4.28 3.22
CA GLU A 43 1.08 4.80 4.09
C GLU A 43 1.39 6.22 4.58
N MET A 44 0.46 6.87 5.27
CA MET A 44 0.75 8.08 6.02
C MET A 44 1.65 7.75 7.24
N PRO A 45 2.62 8.62 7.54
CA PRO A 45 2.87 9.93 6.93
C PRO A 45 3.88 9.91 5.75
N GLY A 46 4.23 8.75 5.19
CA GLY A 46 5.11 8.65 4.04
C GLY A 46 6.01 7.42 4.06
N ILE A 47 7.14 7.49 3.38
CA ILE A 47 8.14 6.41 3.34
C ILE A 47 8.86 6.37 4.70
N SER A 48 8.28 5.65 5.65
CA SER A 48 8.84 5.46 6.98
C SER A 48 9.84 4.29 7.03
N PRO A 49 10.65 4.17 8.11
CA PRO A 49 11.49 2.99 8.31
C PRO A 49 10.73 1.65 8.27
N ASP A 50 9.47 1.62 8.74
CA ASP A 50 8.64 0.42 8.67
C ASP A 50 8.20 0.10 7.23
N VAL A 51 7.88 1.11 6.42
CA VAL A 51 7.59 0.95 4.98
C VAL A 51 8.83 0.45 4.24
N LEU A 52 10.00 1.00 4.54
CA LEU A 52 11.28 0.56 3.95
C LEU A 52 11.64 -0.87 4.37
N ARG A 53 11.37 -1.26 5.61
CA ARG A 53 11.52 -2.63 6.05
C ARG A 53 10.67 -3.59 5.22
N LEU A 54 9.40 -3.27 4.97
CA LEU A 54 8.55 -4.07 4.08
C LEU A 54 9.10 -4.10 2.66
N ALA A 55 9.54 -2.96 2.12
CA ALA A 55 10.14 -2.88 0.79
C ALA A 55 11.39 -3.77 0.66
N ARG A 56 12.26 -3.80 1.70
CA ARG A 56 13.43 -4.67 1.75
C ARG A 56 13.05 -6.15 1.76
N TRP A 57 12.06 -6.55 2.55
CA TRP A 57 11.57 -7.94 2.55
C TRP A 57 11.04 -8.38 1.18
N VAL A 58 10.31 -7.51 0.49
CA VAL A 58 9.83 -7.79 -0.87
C VAL A 58 11.01 -7.87 -1.84
N ARG A 59 11.96 -6.93 -1.78
CA ARG A 59 13.20 -6.96 -2.58
C ARG A 59 13.99 -8.25 -2.36
N ASP A 60 14.22 -8.61 -1.10
CA ASP A 60 15.04 -9.75 -0.71
C ASP A 60 14.38 -11.10 -1.06
N ALA A 61 13.07 -11.07 -1.35
CA ALA A 61 12.32 -12.20 -1.92
C ALA A 61 12.44 -12.31 -3.46
N GLY A 62 13.30 -11.50 -4.10
CA GLY A 62 13.60 -11.59 -5.54
C GLY A 62 12.74 -10.70 -6.43
N PHE A 63 12.33 -9.54 -5.92
CA PHE A 63 11.58 -8.54 -6.70
C PHE A 63 12.36 -7.23 -6.86
N THR A 64 12.06 -6.49 -7.93
CA THR A 64 12.46 -5.09 -8.04
C THR A 64 11.35 -4.21 -7.46
N VAL A 65 11.64 -3.52 -6.35
CA VAL A 65 10.65 -2.70 -5.65
C VAL A 65 10.78 -1.25 -6.04
N TYR A 66 9.65 -0.64 -6.42
CA TYR A 66 9.50 0.78 -6.74
C TYR A 66 8.68 1.44 -5.64
N VAL A 67 9.30 2.31 -4.85
CA VAL A 67 8.63 3.02 -3.74
C VAL A 67 8.49 4.51 -4.10
N PRO A 68 7.30 4.95 -4.57
CA PRO A 68 7.09 6.36 -4.94
C PRO A 68 6.97 7.25 -3.69
N SER A 69 7.65 8.40 -3.73
CA SER A 69 7.51 9.46 -2.73
C SER A 69 6.20 10.21 -2.98
N LEU A 70 5.19 9.92 -2.20
CA LEU A 70 3.85 10.51 -2.32
C LEU A 70 3.54 11.51 -1.21
N PHE A 71 4.09 11.32 -0.02
CA PHE A 71 3.77 12.08 1.18
C PHE A 71 5.02 12.39 2.00
N GLY A 72 4.98 13.46 2.76
CA GLY A 72 5.90 13.78 3.84
C GLY A 72 7.38 13.84 3.47
N ALA A 73 8.23 13.50 4.43
CA ALA A 73 9.66 13.41 4.27
C ALA A 73 10.06 11.93 4.14
N ASP A 74 10.84 11.61 3.11
CA ASP A 74 11.26 10.24 2.83
C ASP A 74 12.27 9.76 3.89
N GLY A 75 12.06 8.56 4.40
CA GLY A 75 12.85 7.95 5.47
C GLY A 75 12.51 8.43 6.88
N ALA A 76 11.66 9.43 7.03
CA ALA A 76 11.37 10.03 8.32
C ALA A 76 10.62 9.08 9.26
N TYR A 77 11.06 9.04 10.52
CA TYR A 77 10.34 8.33 11.57
C TYR A 77 9.00 8.99 11.87
N PRO A 78 7.89 8.24 11.98
CA PRO A 78 6.55 8.79 12.12
C PRO A 78 6.29 9.40 13.51
N THR A 79 6.52 10.71 13.67
CA THR A 79 6.12 11.46 14.86
C THR A 79 4.68 11.92 14.77
N ALA A 80 4.02 12.20 15.91
CA ALA A 80 2.64 12.68 15.92
C ALA A 80 2.52 14.02 15.17
N GLU A 81 3.47 14.93 15.35
CA GLU A 81 3.46 16.26 14.76
C GLU A 81 3.63 16.22 13.23
N ASN A 82 4.70 15.54 12.72
CA ASN A 82 4.90 15.46 11.28
C ASN A 82 3.77 14.70 10.58
N GLY A 83 3.24 13.64 11.21
CA GLY A 83 2.13 12.86 10.66
C GLY A 83 0.84 13.67 10.53
N GLN A 84 0.46 14.43 11.55
CA GLN A 84 -0.73 15.30 11.49
C GLN A 84 -0.62 16.34 10.37
N GLU A 85 0.55 16.97 10.22
CA GLU A 85 0.77 17.96 9.16
C GLU A 85 0.66 17.33 7.77
N VAL A 86 1.24 16.14 7.57
CA VAL A 86 1.16 15.44 6.28
C VAL A 86 -0.28 15.04 5.95
N VAL A 87 -1.03 14.48 6.90
CA VAL A 87 -2.45 14.14 6.72
C VAL A 87 -3.24 15.39 6.32
N ARG A 88 -3.07 16.50 7.05
CA ARG A 88 -3.76 17.75 6.76
C ARG A 88 -3.48 18.25 5.34
N ARG A 89 -2.24 18.19 4.86
CA ARG A 89 -1.86 18.59 3.50
C ARG A 89 -2.45 17.66 2.44
N ALA A 90 -2.38 16.35 2.66
CA ALA A 90 -2.94 15.38 1.72
C ALA A 90 -4.45 15.51 1.57
N CYS A 91 -5.16 15.76 2.68
CA CYS A 91 -6.61 15.93 2.69
C CYS A 91 -7.13 17.11 1.85
N VAL A 92 -6.33 18.18 1.70
CA VAL A 92 -6.69 19.34 0.88
C VAL A 92 -6.09 19.28 -0.53
N SER A 93 -5.28 18.28 -0.81
CA SER A 93 -4.65 18.12 -2.12
C SER A 93 -5.65 17.62 -3.17
N ALA A 94 -5.75 18.34 -4.28
CA ALA A 94 -6.56 17.91 -5.42
C ALA A 94 -6.09 16.57 -6.02
N GLU A 95 -4.82 16.20 -5.81
CA GLU A 95 -4.21 14.96 -6.30
C GLU A 95 -4.79 13.72 -5.60
N PHE A 96 -5.08 13.82 -4.30
CA PHE A 96 -5.54 12.69 -3.51
C PHE A 96 -7.05 12.65 -3.30
N ARG A 97 -7.75 13.78 -3.37
CA ARG A 97 -9.22 13.90 -3.17
C ARG A 97 -9.72 13.18 -1.90
N ALA A 98 -8.94 13.16 -0.84
CA ALA A 98 -9.15 12.34 0.34
C ALA A 98 -10.52 12.50 1.04
N PHE A 99 -11.19 13.62 0.81
CA PHE A 99 -12.52 13.93 1.38
C PHE A 99 -13.64 14.06 0.35
N ALA A 100 -13.34 13.99 -0.94
CA ALA A 100 -14.36 14.04 -1.98
C ALA A 100 -14.85 12.60 -2.28
N GLY A 101 -15.80 12.11 -1.49
CA GLY A 101 -16.40 10.80 -1.72
C GLY A 101 -16.89 10.61 -3.17
N GLY A 102 -16.86 9.35 -3.66
CA GLY A 102 -17.43 8.97 -4.96
C GLY A 102 -16.55 9.22 -6.18
N GLY A 103 -15.25 9.48 -6.02
CA GLY A 103 -14.32 9.66 -7.14
C GLY A 103 -13.01 8.88 -6.94
N THR A 104 -12.28 8.68 -8.04
CA THR A 104 -10.94 8.07 -8.04
C THR A 104 -9.88 9.17 -7.92
N SER A 105 -8.89 8.98 -7.05
CA SER A 105 -7.78 9.94 -6.88
C SER A 105 -6.96 10.09 -8.15
N PRO A 106 -6.70 11.31 -8.62
CA PRO A 106 -5.92 11.56 -9.86
C PRO A 106 -4.52 10.96 -9.84
N VAL A 107 -3.88 10.83 -8.67
CA VAL A 107 -2.55 10.23 -8.53
C VAL A 107 -2.48 8.79 -9.06
N THR A 108 -3.61 8.07 -9.11
CA THR A 108 -3.67 6.70 -9.61
C THR A 108 -3.34 6.59 -11.10
N ALA A 109 -3.59 7.62 -11.89
CA ALA A 109 -3.17 7.69 -13.30
C ALA A 109 -1.63 7.68 -13.40
N TRP A 110 -0.95 8.49 -12.59
CA TRP A 110 0.50 8.50 -12.51
C TRP A 110 1.06 7.16 -12.03
N LEU A 111 0.45 6.54 -11.02
CA LEU A 111 0.85 5.23 -10.49
C LEU A 111 0.72 4.11 -11.54
N ARG A 112 -0.32 4.13 -12.37
CA ARG A 112 -0.46 3.22 -13.51
C ARG A 112 0.66 3.41 -14.54
N GLY A 113 1.05 4.65 -14.82
CA GLY A 113 2.21 4.94 -15.67
C GLY A 113 3.52 4.42 -15.06
N LEU A 114 3.71 4.56 -13.75
CA LEU A 114 4.87 3.97 -13.05
C LEU A 114 4.88 2.44 -13.16
N ALA A 115 3.73 1.78 -12.99
CA ALA A 115 3.63 0.32 -13.13
C ALA A 115 3.98 -0.13 -14.55
N ARG A 116 3.52 0.60 -15.58
CA ARG A 116 3.88 0.32 -16.99
C ARG A 116 5.38 0.45 -17.22
N GLN A 117 6.04 1.49 -16.68
CA GLN A 117 7.49 1.64 -16.76
C GLN A 117 8.21 0.51 -16.04
N ALA A 118 7.79 0.17 -14.81
CA ALA A 118 8.36 -0.93 -14.05
C ALA A 118 8.27 -2.27 -14.81
N HIS A 119 7.12 -2.55 -15.45
CA HIS A 119 6.97 -3.73 -16.29
C HIS A 119 7.91 -3.71 -17.50
N GLY A 120 8.06 -2.57 -18.16
CA GLY A 120 8.99 -2.40 -19.29
C GLY A 120 10.46 -2.59 -18.89
N GLU A 121 10.85 -2.20 -17.69
CA GLU A 121 12.21 -2.36 -17.16
C GLU A 121 12.49 -3.80 -16.66
N CYS A 122 11.53 -4.41 -15.95
CA CYS A 122 11.71 -5.70 -15.29
C CYS A 122 11.28 -6.89 -16.15
N GLY A 123 10.37 -6.69 -17.10
CA GLY A 123 9.78 -7.79 -17.88
C GLY A 123 8.86 -8.69 -17.04
N GLY A 124 8.77 -9.97 -17.44
CA GLY A 124 7.95 -10.98 -16.79
C GLY A 124 6.45 -10.87 -17.12
N PRO A 125 5.58 -11.61 -16.41
CA PRO A 125 4.15 -11.69 -16.73
C PRO A 125 3.39 -10.42 -16.36
N GLY A 126 3.93 -9.60 -15.45
CA GLY A 126 3.30 -8.37 -14.98
C GLY A 126 3.98 -7.76 -13.76
N VAL A 127 3.25 -6.90 -13.07
CA VAL A 127 3.71 -6.10 -11.94
C VAL A 127 2.80 -6.33 -10.72
N GLY A 128 3.39 -6.37 -9.53
CA GLY A 128 2.67 -6.29 -8.27
C GLY A 128 2.37 -4.84 -7.87
N ALA A 129 1.28 -4.63 -7.16
CA ALA A 129 0.96 -3.34 -6.56
C ALA A 129 0.54 -3.53 -5.10
N ILE A 130 1.32 -3.01 -4.16
CA ILE A 130 1.00 -3.02 -2.73
C ILE A 130 0.60 -1.61 -2.33
N GLY A 131 -0.65 -1.42 -1.89
CA GLY A 131 -1.12 -0.17 -1.32
C GLY A 131 -1.32 -0.31 0.19
N LEU A 132 -0.89 0.68 0.95
CA LEU A 132 -0.92 0.70 2.41
C LEU A 132 -1.79 1.87 2.90
N CYS A 133 -2.72 1.63 3.82
CA CYS A 133 -3.51 2.67 4.48
C CYS A 133 -4.19 3.60 3.45
N PHE A 134 -3.77 4.84 3.39
CA PHE A 134 -4.24 5.89 2.48
C PHE A 134 -4.13 5.47 1.01
N THR A 135 -3.08 4.75 0.64
CA THR A 135 -2.88 4.24 -0.72
C THR A 135 -3.45 2.83 -0.95
N GLY A 136 -4.05 2.23 0.07
CA GLY A 136 -4.56 0.86 0.00
C GLY A 136 -5.45 0.64 -1.21
N ASN A 137 -6.44 1.54 -1.41
CA ASN A 137 -7.35 1.43 -2.55
C ASN A 137 -6.69 1.74 -3.91
N PHE A 138 -5.57 2.47 -3.92
CA PHE A 138 -4.87 2.75 -5.18
C PHE A 138 -4.35 1.47 -5.85
N ALA A 139 -3.94 0.45 -5.06
CA ALA A 139 -3.55 -0.84 -5.60
C ALA A 139 -4.67 -1.52 -6.40
N LEU A 140 -5.93 -1.37 -5.95
CA LEU A 140 -7.08 -1.86 -6.70
C LEU A 140 -7.27 -1.09 -8.01
N THR A 141 -7.25 0.24 -7.95
CA THR A 141 -7.40 1.10 -9.15
C THR A 141 -6.27 0.90 -10.16
N MET A 142 -5.08 0.54 -9.69
CA MET A 142 -3.94 0.23 -10.57
C MET A 142 -4.20 -1.01 -11.43
N THR A 143 -5.13 -1.90 -11.09
CA THR A 143 -5.50 -3.04 -11.96
C THR A 143 -6.08 -2.62 -13.30
N LEU A 144 -6.47 -1.36 -13.47
CA LEU A 144 -6.84 -0.80 -14.76
C LEU A 144 -5.65 -0.64 -15.73
N GLU A 145 -4.41 -0.72 -15.24
CA GLU A 145 -3.21 -0.90 -16.05
C GLU A 145 -3.02 -2.40 -16.34
N PRO A 146 -2.97 -2.83 -17.61
CA PRO A 146 -2.89 -4.25 -17.98
C PRO A 146 -1.71 -5.01 -17.37
N SER A 147 -0.60 -4.34 -17.11
CA SER A 147 0.58 -4.95 -16.48
C SER A 147 0.39 -5.27 -14.99
N VAL A 148 -0.58 -4.66 -14.30
CA VAL A 148 -0.81 -4.93 -12.87
C VAL A 148 -1.70 -6.16 -12.71
N ILE A 149 -1.11 -7.26 -12.22
CA ILE A 149 -1.77 -8.57 -12.08
C ILE A 149 -1.76 -9.14 -10.65
N ALA A 150 -1.06 -8.48 -9.73
CA ALA A 150 -0.96 -8.89 -8.33
C ALA A 150 -1.23 -7.72 -7.36
N PRO A 151 -2.50 -7.28 -7.23
CA PRO A 151 -2.86 -6.20 -6.32
C PRO A 151 -2.99 -6.68 -4.86
N VAL A 152 -2.41 -5.90 -3.94
CA VAL A 152 -2.53 -6.06 -2.48
C VAL A 152 -3.10 -4.78 -1.89
N VAL A 153 -4.31 -4.86 -1.35
CA VAL A 153 -5.07 -3.77 -0.73
C VAL A 153 -4.94 -3.89 0.78
N ASN A 154 -3.85 -3.35 1.33
CA ASN A 154 -3.53 -3.54 2.73
C ASN A 154 -4.07 -2.41 3.61
N HIS A 155 -4.93 -2.73 4.58
CA HIS A 155 -5.59 -1.82 5.53
C HIS A 155 -6.06 -0.48 4.92
N PRO A 156 -6.87 -0.48 3.83
CA PRO A 156 -7.25 0.73 3.12
C PRO A 156 -8.08 1.68 3.98
N SER A 157 -7.73 2.98 4.01
CA SER A 157 -8.39 3.97 4.87
C SER A 157 -9.23 5.01 4.12
N LEU A 158 -9.09 5.15 2.79
CA LEU A 158 -9.87 6.12 2.01
C LEU A 158 -11.20 5.56 1.48
N PRO A 159 -12.20 6.41 1.34
CA PRO A 159 -12.30 7.79 1.83
C PRO A 159 -12.46 7.85 3.34
N LEU A 160 -12.00 8.95 3.97
CA LEU A 160 -12.01 9.07 5.45
C LEU A 160 -13.40 9.33 6.01
N ASP A 161 -14.28 9.95 5.25
CA ASP A 161 -15.64 10.37 5.61
C ASP A 161 -16.72 9.31 5.34
N ASP A 162 -16.36 8.22 4.63
CA ASP A 162 -17.27 7.11 4.34
C ASP A 162 -16.64 5.76 4.75
N PRO A 163 -17.06 5.15 5.86
CA PRO A 163 -16.53 3.87 6.32
C PRO A 163 -16.74 2.69 5.37
N ALA A 164 -17.71 2.78 4.46
CA ALA A 164 -18.01 1.78 3.43
C ALA A 164 -17.46 2.17 2.05
N GLY A 165 -16.97 3.38 1.88
CA GLY A 165 -16.47 3.89 0.62
C GLY A 165 -15.21 3.15 0.13
N LEU A 166 -15.04 3.12 -1.18
CA LEU A 166 -13.89 2.48 -1.84
C LEU A 166 -12.99 3.47 -2.59
N GLU A 167 -13.34 4.76 -2.56
CA GLU A 167 -12.65 5.81 -3.32
C GLU A 167 -12.52 5.48 -4.83
N LEU A 168 -13.59 4.95 -5.38
CA LEU A 168 -13.75 4.62 -6.80
C LEU A 168 -14.98 5.32 -7.35
N GLY A 169 -14.84 5.98 -8.50
CA GLY A 169 -15.99 6.38 -9.28
C GLY A 169 -16.73 5.17 -9.86
N ASP A 170 -18.02 5.30 -10.17
CA ASP A 170 -18.85 4.19 -10.67
C ASP A 170 -18.29 3.56 -11.95
N GLU A 171 -17.68 4.36 -12.82
CA GLU A 171 -17.06 3.89 -14.05
C GLU A 171 -15.82 3.04 -13.76
N ASP A 172 -14.91 3.55 -12.92
CA ASP A 172 -13.71 2.82 -12.52
C ASP A 172 -14.05 1.54 -11.73
N ALA A 173 -15.07 1.59 -10.88
CA ALA A 173 -15.52 0.41 -10.13
C ALA A 173 -16.01 -0.70 -11.06
N ARG A 174 -16.78 -0.35 -12.11
CA ARG A 174 -17.20 -1.30 -13.14
C ARG A 174 -16.00 -1.85 -13.92
N ALA A 175 -15.11 -0.97 -14.38
CA ALA A 175 -13.94 -1.36 -15.15
C ALA A 175 -12.99 -2.27 -14.34
N VAL A 176 -12.76 -1.96 -13.05
CA VAL A 176 -11.98 -2.81 -12.13
C VAL A 176 -12.62 -4.18 -12.00
N ARG A 177 -13.94 -4.25 -11.74
CA ARG A 177 -14.66 -5.53 -11.63
C ARG A 177 -14.50 -6.36 -12.88
N GLU A 178 -14.80 -5.78 -14.06
CA GLU A 178 -14.70 -6.46 -15.35
C GLU A 178 -13.26 -6.96 -15.62
N ARG A 179 -12.26 -6.15 -15.28
CA ARG A 179 -10.86 -6.51 -15.43
C ARG A 179 -10.47 -7.69 -14.54
N VAL A 180 -10.87 -7.63 -13.26
CA VAL A 180 -10.56 -8.66 -12.26
C VAL A 180 -11.23 -9.99 -12.63
N GLU A 181 -12.51 -9.96 -13.00
CA GLU A 181 -13.26 -11.15 -13.44
C GLU A 181 -12.68 -11.77 -14.72
N ARG A 182 -12.43 -10.95 -15.75
CA ARG A 182 -11.92 -11.41 -17.05
C ARG A 182 -10.57 -12.10 -16.95
N ASP A 183 -9.67 -11.57 -16.15
CA ASP A 183 -8.26 -12.01 -16.12
C ASP A 183 -7.93 -12.86 -14.89
N GLY A 184 -8.92 -13.24 -14.11
CA GLY A 184 -8.76 -14.10 -12.94
C GLY A 184 -7.83 -13.51 -11.88
N ILE A 185 -7.87 -12.18 -11.70
CA ILE A 185 -7.05 -11.48 -10.71
C ILE A 185 -7.67 -11.68 -9.32
N THR A 186 -6.90 -12.16 -8.37
CA THR A 186 -7.28 -12.15 -6.95
C THR A 186 -6.82 -10.85 -6.33
N VAL A 187 -7.66 -10.21 -5.53
CA VAL A 187 -7.32 -9.01 -4.75
C VAL A 187 -7.11 -9.41 -3.30
N LEU A 188 -5.84 -9.48 -2.89
CA LEU A 188 -5.48 -9.82 -1.52
C LEU A 188 -5.60 -8.59 -0.62
N ALA A 189 -6.26 -8.72 0.54
CA ALA A 189 -6.47 -7.60 1.45
C ALA A 189 -6.34 -8.01 2.92
N TYR A 190 -5.83 -7.10 3.74
CA TYR A 190 -5.68 -7.30 5.20
C TYR A 190 -6.24 -6.13 6.00
N ARG A 191 -6.77 -6.42 7.18
CA ARG A 191 -7.08 -5.45 8.23
C ARG A 191 -7.08 -6.09 9.62
N PHE A 192 -7.03 -5.29 10.68
CA PHE A 192 -7.38 -5.74 12.03
C PHE A 192 -8.90 -5.68 12.26
N ASP A 193 -9.43 -6.54 13.13
CA ASP A 193 -10.86 -6.61 13.44
C ASP A 193 -11.41 -5.34 14.10
N ASN A 194 -10.60 -4.67 14.93
CA ASN A 194 -10.91 -3.44 15.65
C ASN A 194 -10.36 -2.16 15.00
N ASP A 195 -9.93 -2.24 13.73
CA ASP A 195 -9.45 -1.09 12.96
C ASP A 195 -10.60 -0.11 12.67
N ARG A 196 -10.43 1.17 13.11
CA ARG A 196 -11.42 2.24 12.91
C ARG A 196 -11.28 2.92 11.55
N TRP A 197 -10.13 2.83 10.90
CA TRP A 197 -9.83 3.45 9.61
C TRP A 197 -10.13 2.50 8.45
N CYS A 198 -9.82 1.21 8.61
CA CYS A 198 -10.22 0.16 7.69
C CYS A 198 -11.33 -0.68 8.32
N THR A 199 -12.58 -0.27 8.14
CA THR A 199 -13.73 -0.87 8.81
C THR A 199 -14.17 -2.20 8.19
N GLY A 200 -14.95 -2.99 8.93
CA GLY A 200 -15.61 -4.18 8.39
C GLY A 200 -16.61 -3.85 7.27
N GLN A 201 -17.21 -2.65 7.28
CA GLN A 201 -18.11 -2.18 6.23
C GLN A 201 -17.36 -1.98 4.91
N ARG A 202 -16.13 -1.45 4.95
CA ARG A 202 -15.27 -1.33 3.77
C ARG A 202 -14.91 -2.68 3.18
N PHE A 203 -14.56 -3.67 4.00
CA PHE A 203 -14.31 -5.04 3.52
C PHE A 203 -15.58 -5.69 2.93
N ALA A 204 -16.75 -5.41 3.49
CA ALA A 204 -18.01 -5.84 2.91
C ALA A 204 -18.28 -5.18 1.54
N ALA A 205 -17.92 -3.91 1.37
CA ALA A 205 -18.04 -3.22 0.08
C ALA A 205 -17.08 -3.79 -0.97
N TYR A 206 -15.81 -4.11 -0.62
CA TYR A 206 -14.91 -4.84 -1.53
C TYR A 206 -15.49 -6.19 -1.94
N ARG A 207 -16.00 -6.97 -0.98
CA ARG A 207 -16.61 -8.28 -1.29
C ARG A 207 -17.83 -8.15 -2.19
N LYS A 208 -18.64 -7.11 -1.99
CA LYS A 208 -19.78 -6.80 -2.87
C LYS A 208 -19.33 -6.44 -4.29
N LEU A 209 -18.24 -5.68 -4.43
CA LEU A 209 -17.72 -5.26 -5.73
C LEU A 209 -17.06 -6.42 -6.48
N LEU A 210 -16.21 -7.21 -5.81
CA LEU A 210 -15.25 -8.13 -6.41
C LEU A 210 -15.67 -9.60 -6.29
N GLY A 211 -16.70 -9.93 -5.49
CA GLY A 211 -17.14 -11.32 -5.29
C GLY A 211 -16.01 -12.22 -4.76
N ASP A 212 -15.86 -13.38 -5.38
CA ASP A 212 -14.89 -14.42 -5.02
C ASP A 212 -13.43 -14.01 -5.34
N ALA A 213 -13.24 -12.98 -6.15
CA ALA A 213 -11.91 -12.43 -6.41
C ALA A 213 -11.32 -11.65 -5.21
N PHE A 214 -12.14 -11.33 -4.20
CA PHE A 214 -11.69 -10.63 -2.99
C PHE A 214 -11.25 -11.62 -1.90
N ASP A 215 -9.95 -11.77 -1.69
CA ASP A 215 -9.35 -12.50 -0.58
C ASP A 215 -9.06 -11.56 0.60
N GLY A 216 -10.11 -11.21 1.34
CA GLY A 216 -10.03 -10.30 2.49
C GLY A 216 -9.82 -11.05 3.80
N ARG A 217 -8.70 -10.80 4.45
CA ARG A 217 -8.24 -11.44 5.69
C ARG A 217 -8.30 -10.47 6.87
N VAL A 218 -8.80 -10.95 8.00
CA VAL A 218 -8.98 -10.14 9.22
C VAL A 218 -8.15 -10.74 10.34
N LEU A 219 -7.23 -9.95 10.89
CA LEU A 219 -6.41 -10.32 12.02
C LEU A 219 -7.04 -9.82 13.32
N PRO A 220 -6.87 -10.54 14.44
CA PRO A 220 -7.30 -10.03 15.74
C PRO A 220 -6.50 -8.77 16.11
N GLY A 221 -7.17 -7.74 16.62
CA GLY A 221 -6.51 -6.49 17.03
C GLY A 221 -5.44 -6.67 18.11
N GLY A 222 -5.61 -7.69 18.96
CA GLY A 222 -4.60 -8.07 19.95
C GLY A 222 -3.29 -8.62 19.37
N ALA A 223 -3.23 -8.90 18.06
CA ALA A 223 -2.00 -9.29 17.38
C ALA A 223 -1.18 -8.07 16.88
N ALA A 224 -1.66 -6.86 17.07
CA ALA A 224 -0.90 -5.68 16.71
C ALA A 224 0.25 -5.42 17.70
N ARG A 225 1.37 -4.91 17.19
CA ARG A 225 2.45 -4.37 18.00
C ARG A 225 1.91 -3.37 19.03
N THR A 226 2.27 -3.54 20.29
CA THR A 226 1.74 -2.74 21.41
C THR A 226 2.42 -1.39 21.58
N ASP A 227 3.61 -1.21 20.99
CA ASP A 227 4.39 0.04 21.02
C ASP A 227 4.71 0.51 19.58
N PRO A 228 3.69 0.96 18.84
CA PRO A 228 3.88 1.50 17.49
C PRO A 228 4.51 2.91 17.55
N PRO A 229 5.07 3.42 16.42
CA PRO A 229 5.57 4.78 16.34
C PRO A 229 4.56 5.84 16.81
N PRO A 230 5.01 7.01 17.32
CA PRO A 230 4.12 8.02 17.94
C PRO A 230 2.93 8.47 17.08
N PHE A 231 3.09 8.59 15.76
CA PHE A 231 1.96 8.90 14.88
C PHE A 231 0.83 7.86 14.99
N PHE A 232 1.18 6.58 14.99
CA PHE A 232 0.18 5.50 15.08
C PHE A 232 -0.41 5.38 16.48
N ARG A 233 0.40 5.57 17.52
CA ARG A 233 -0.05 5.54 18.91
C ARG A 233 -0.96 6.72 19.25
N ASP A 234 -0.57 7.94 18.87
CA ASP A 234 -1.18 9.18 19.39
C ASP A 234 -2.23 9.76 18.43
N VAL A 235 -2.14 9.48 17.12
CA VAL A 235 -3.04 10.01 16.08
C VAL A 235 -3.98 8.92 15.55
N VAL A 236 -3.45 7.77 15.10
CA VAL A 236 -4.26 6.66 14.57
C VAL A 236 -5.02 5.95 15.69
N GLN A 237 -4.38 5.70 16.83
CA GLN A 237 -4.95 5.24 18.11
C GLN A 237 -5.62 3.84 18.09
N THR A 238 -5.56 3.11 16.99
CA THR A 238 -6.06 1.75 16.86
C THR A 238 -5.07 0.90 16.06
N PRO A 239 -5.04 -0.43 16.25
CA PRO A 239 -4.38 -1.33 15.33
C PRO A 239 -4.83 -1.06 13.89
N HIS A 240 -3.87 -0.77 12.98
CA HIS A 240 -4.17 -0.38 11.61
C HIS A 240 -3.17 -0.95 10.61
N SER A 241 -1.90 -0.60 10.72
CA SER A 241 -0.84 -0.88 9.74
C SER A 241 -0.29 -2.31 9.87
N VAL A 242 -0.99 -3.28 9.29
CA VAL A 242 -0.79 -4.73 9.49
C VAL A 242 0.65 -5.18 9.21
N THR A 243 1.27 -4.69 8.12
CA THR A 243 2.59 -5.18 7.66
C THR A 243 3.72 -4.16 7.86
N THR A 244 3.43 -3.04 8.53
CA THR A 244 4.37 -1.95 8.77
C THR A 244 4.40 -1.57 10.25
N ALA A 245 3.81 -0.45 10.67
CA ALA A 245 3.94 0.09 12.01
C ALA A 245 3.40 -0.81 13.14
N HIS A 246 2.35 -1.62 12.87
CA HIS A 246 1.80 -2.56 13.86
C HIS A 246 2.26 -4.00 13.68
N LEU A 247 3.23 -4.26 12.78
CA LEU A 247 3.80 -5.58 12.58
C LEU A 247 4.68 -5.96 13.78
N VAL A 248 4.51 -7.19 14.25
CA VAL A 248 5.39 -7.88 15.20
C VAL A 248 6.28 -8.83 14.42
N ASP A 249 7.61 -8.60 14.48
CA ASP A 249 8.63 -9.35 13.75
C ASP A 249 9.09 -10.55 14.59
N GLU A 250 8.18 -11.52 14.77
CA GLU A 250 8.43 -12.76 15.51
C GLU A 250 7.89 -13.95 14.70
N ASP A 251 8.68 -15.02 14.64
CA ASP A 251 8.32 -16.22 13.89
C ASP A 251 6.96 -16.79 14.32
N GLY A 252 6.11 -17.02 13.33
CA GLY A 252 4.77 -17.55 13.54
C GLY A 252 3.73 -16.53 14.00
N HIS A 253 4.12 -15.26 14.24
CA HIS A 253 3.18 -14.22 14.61
C HIS A 253 2.19 -13.88 13.47
N PRO A 254 0.90 -13.60 13.75
CA PRO A 254 -0.11 -13.36 12.71
C PRO A 254 0.23 -12.25 11.73
N THR A 255 0.82 -11.14 12.18
CA THR A 255 1.21 -10.02 11.30
C THR A 255 2.42 -10.35 10.43
N LEU A 256 3.38 -11.15 10.94
CA LEU A 256 4.50 -11.63 10.14
C LEU A 256 4.03 -12.63 9.08
N LYS A 257 3.11 -13.53 9.43
CA LYS A 257 2.47 -14.44 8.47
C LYS A 257 1.74 -13.67 7.36
N ALA A 258 1.04 -12.58 7.68
CA ALA A 258 0.41 -11.74 6.68
C ALA A 258 1.43 -11.16 5.68
N ARG A 259 2.61 -10.72 6.15
CA ARG A 259 3.72 -10.30 5.28
C ARG A 259 4.20 -11.46 4.39
N ASP A 260 4.40 -12.67 4.96
CA ASP A 260 4.85 -13.85 4.22
C ASP A 260 3.85 -14.28 3.15
N GLU A 261 2.56 -14.23 3.47
CA GLU A 261 1.47 -14.52 2.54
C GLU A 261 1.40 -13.52 1.38
N ILE A 262 1.66 -12.22 1.63
CA ILE A 262 1.78 -11.21 0.57
C ILE A 262 2.95 -11.56 -0.35
N ILE A 263 4.12 -11.87 0.19
CA ILE A 263 5.29 -12.24 -0.60
C ILE A 263 5.02 -13.51 -1.42
N ALA A 264 4.43 -14.53 -0.82
CA ALA A 264 4.06 -15.77 -1.50
C ALA A 264 3.03 -15.54 -2.62
N TYR A 265 2.05 -14.66 -2.38
CA TYR A 265 1.06 -14.27 -3.39
C TYR A 265 1.73 -13.57 -4.58
N LEU A 266 2.64 -12.61 -4.33
CA LEU A 266 3.41 -11.96 -5.39
C LEU A 266 4.24 -12.98 -6.18
N ALA A 267 4.96 -13.88 -5.49
CA ALA A 267 5.78 -14.90 -6.13
C ALA A 267 4.96 -15.83 -7.04
N ALA A 268 3.80 -16.27 -6.57
CA ALA A 268 2.92 -17.14 -7.35
C ALA A 268 2.37 -16.49 -8.63
N ARG A 269 2.32 -15.15 -8.68
CA ARG A 269 1.77 -14.40 -9.81
C ARG A 269 2.82 -13.82 -10.75
N LEU A 270 4.04 -13.57 -10.24
CA LEU A 270 5.05 -12.79 -10.97
C LEU A 270 6.30 -13.60 -11.33
N HIS A 271 6.56 -14.77 -10.71
CA HIS A 271 7.69 -15.66 -11.04
C HIS A 271 7.28 -16.82 -11.95
N SER A 272 6.09 -16.80 -12.53
CA SER A 272 5.57 -17.85 -13.42
C SER A 272 6.08 -17.71 -14.85
#